data_28b99a0a23de7a7fcd99c0b6adb006a3
#
_entry.id   28b99a0a23de7a7fcd99c0b6adb006a3
#
_cell.length_a   1.000
_cell.length_b   1.000
_cell.length_c   1.000
_cell.angle_alpha   90.00
_cell.angle_beta   90.00
_cell.angle_gamma   90.00
#
_symmetry.space_group_name_H-M   'P 1'
#
loop_
_entity.id
_entity.type
_entity.pdbx_description
1 polymer ?
#
loop_
_entity_poly.entity_id
_entity_poly.type
_entity_poly.pdbx_seq_one_letter_code
_entity_poly.pdbx_strand_id
1 'polypeptide(L)'
;MKRTSYTEFEQLPNVGPATAGDLRLLGFKRPMQLVGENAYRLYEQLCRKTGQRHDPCVIDVFLSVVRFMEGAPAKPWWAYTAERKRTTGAAKTTRTKPRSNRDEK
;
A
#
# COMPACT_ATOMS: atom_id res chain seq x y z
N MET A 1 -3.01 -19.08 -0.82
CA MET A 1 -3.41 -19.37 -2.21
C MET A 1 -3.65 -18.09 -2.98
N LYS A 2 -3.11 -17.99 -4.17
CA LYS A 2 -3.23 -16.78 -4.98
C LYS A 2 -4.58 -16.71 -5.66
N ARG A 3 -5.03 -15.49 -5.90
CA ARG A 3 -6.36 -15.26 -6.45
C ARG A 3 -6.26 -14.98 -7.94
N THR A 4 -6.27 -16.04 -8.73
CA THR A 4 -6.03 -15.94 -10.16
C THR A 4 -7.24 -15.53 -10.99
N SER A 5 -8.44 -15.53 -10.38
CA SER A 5 -9.66 -15.20 -11.12
C SER A 5 -9.91 -13.69 -11.22
N TYR A 6 -9.17 -12.86 -10.51
CA TYR A 6 -9.35 -11.42 -10.56
C TYR A 6 -8.64 -10.85 -11.78
N THR A 7 -9.36 -10.09 -12.58
CA THR A 7 -8.83 -9.49 -13.80
C THR A 7 -8.79 -7.97 -13.78
N GLU A 8 -9.60 -7.35 -12.93
CA GLU A 8 -9.66 -5.88 -12.83
C GLU A 8 -9.36 -5.46 -11.41
N PHE A 9 -8.64 -4.34 -11.27
CA PHE A 9 -8.29 -3.84 -9.95
C PHE A 9 -9.52 -3.47 -9.13
N GLU A 10 -10.56 -2.98 -9.78
CA GLU A 10 -11.78 -2.58 -9.08
C GLU A 10 -12.52 -3.74 -8.43
N GLN A 11 -12.17 -4.97 -8.78
CA GLN A 11 -12.73 -6.16 -8.13
C GLN A 11 -12.13 -6.41 -6.75
N LEU A 12 -11.00 -5.79 -6.45
CA LEU A 12 -10.29 -6.03 -5.19
C LEU A 12 -10.92 -5.23 -4.06
N PRO A 13 -10.89 -5.76 -2.83
CA PRO A 13 -11.38 -4.99 -1.69
C PRO A 13 -10.56 -3.71 -1.53
N ASN A 14 -11.24 -2.64 -1.12
CA ASN A 14 -10.64 -1.33 -0.85
C ASN A 14 -10.16 -0.58 -2.09
N VAL A 15 -10.43 -1.10 -3.28
CA VAL A 15 -9.97 -0.46 -4.52
C VAL A 15 -11.15 0.22 -5.21
N GLY A 16 -11.12 1.55 -5.21
CA GLY A 16 -12.03 2.35 -6.02
C GLY A 16 -11.32 2.83 -7.28
N PRO A 17 -11.98 3.71 -8.05
CA PRO A 17 -11.39 4.21 -9.30
C PRO A 17 -10.05 4.91 -9.10
N ALA A 18 -9.88 5.65 -8.01
CA ALA A 18 -8.62 6.37 -7.77
C ALA A 18 -7.46 5.41 -7.54
N THR A 19 -7.67 4.39 -6.68
CA THR A 19 -6.62 3.42 -6.41
C THR A 19 -6.31 2.58 -7.64
N ALA A 20 -7.34 2.19 -8.38
CA ALA A 20 -7.14 1.45 -9.62
C ALA A 20 -6.30 2.27 -10.61
N GLY A 21 -6.58 3.56 -10.71
CA GLY A 21 -5.81 4.46 -11.55
C GLY A 21 -4.36 4.55 -11.12
N ASP A 22 -4.13 4.61 -9.81
CA ASP A 22 -2.76 4.65 -9.26
C ASP A 22 -1.99 3.39 -9.62
N LEU A 23 -2.61 2.23 -9.48
CA LEU A 23 -1.95 0.97 -9.81
C LEU A 23 -1.60 0.90 -11.29
N ARG A 24 -2.51 1.39 -12.14
CA ARG A 24 -2.24 1.43 -13.58
C ARG A 24 -1.12 2.41 -13.91
N LEU A 25 -1.08 3.54 -13.21
CA LEU A 25 0.00 4.51 -13.38
C LEU A 25 1.35 3.90 -13.03
N LEU A 26 1.39 3.01 -12.03
CA LEU A 26 2.61 2.33 -11.65
C LEU A 26 3.02 1.23 -12.64
N GLY A 27 2.19 0.98 -13.65
CA GLY A 27 2.53 0.01 -14.70
C GLY A 27 1.87 -1.34 -14.55
N PHE A 28 1.05 -1.52 -13.54
CA PHE A 28 0.36 -2.80 -13.37
C PHE A 28 -0.87 -2.84 -14.26
N LYS A 29 -1.10 -4.00 -14.85
CA LYS A 29 -2.23 -4.20 -15.74
C LYS A 29 -3.24 -5.20 -15.18
N ARG A 30 -2.81 -6.08 -14.30
CA ARG A 30 -3.66 -7.12 -13.74
C ARG A 30 -3.38 -7.30 -12.26
N PRO A 31 -4.39 -7.68 -11.47
CA PRO A 31 -4.19 -7.90 -10.03
C PRO A 31 -3.11 -8.92 -9.71
N MET A 32 -2.95 -9.95 -10.53
CA MET A 32 -1.93 -10.98 -10.29
C MET A 32 -0.53 -10.40 -10.20
N GLN A 33 -0.29 -9.28 -10.85
CA GLN A 33 1.04 -8.67 -10.82
C GLN A 33 1.40 -8.10 -9.45
N LEU A 34 0.42 -7.96 -8.57
CA LEU A 34 0.67 -7.45 -7.23
C LEU A 34 1.26 -8.49 -6.29
N VAL A 35 1.16 -9.77 -6.65
CA VAL A 35 1.72 -10.83 -5.81
C VAL A 35 3.22 -10.63 -5.66
N GLY A 36 3.69 -10.59 -4.41
CA GLY A 36 5.10 -10.40 -4.13
C GLY A 36 5.58 -8.96 -4.13
N GLU A 37 4.71 -8.00 -4.40
CA GLU A 37 5.10 -6.61 -4.40
C GLU A 37 5.17 -6.05 -2.97
N ASN A 38 5.98 -5.01 -2.82
CA ASN A 38 6.16 -4.35 -1.54
C ASN A 38 5.34 -3.06 -1.53
N ALA A 39 4.34 -2.99 -0.65
CA ALA A 39 3.43 -1.85 -0.60
C ALA A 39 4.15 -0.52 -0.33
N TYR A 40 5.21 -0.55 0.46
CA TYR A 40 5.96 0.67 0.76
C TYR A 40 6.70 1.18 -0.47
N ARG A 41 7.22 0.27 -1.28
CA ARG A 41 7.85 0.64 -2.53
C ARG A 41 6.85 1.19 -3.53
N LEU A 42 5.67 0.58 -3.59
CA LEU A 42 4.62 1.07 -4.48
C LEU A 42 4.25 2.50 -4.12
N TYR A 43 4.17 2.79 -2.83
CA TYR A 43 3.86 4.13 -2.35
C TYR A 43 4.96 5.11 -2.77
N GLU A 44 6.23 4.74 -2.58
CA GLU A 44 7.33 5.63 -2.96
C GLU A 44 7.34 5.89 -4.47
N GLN A 45 7.09 4.87 -5.25
CA GLN A 45 7.04 5.02 -6.70
C GLN A 45 5.89 5.93 -7.12
N LEU A 46 4.74 5.81 -6.45
CA LEU A 46 3.60 6.65 -6.76
C LEU A 46 3.90 8.11 -6.45
N CYS A 47 4.52 8.37 -5.31
CA CYS A 47 4.90 9.74 -4.97
C CYS A 47 5.85 10.33 -5.99
N ARG A 48 6.82 9.55 -6.44
CA ARG A 48 7.76 10.02 -7.45
C ARG A 48 7.08 10.29 -8.79
N LYS A 49 6.20 9.38 -9.21
CA LYS A 49 5.55 9.52 -10.51
C LYS A 49 4.61 10.71 -10.56
N THR A 50 3.96 11.01 -9.45
CA THR A 50 3.00 12.12 -9.40
C THR A 50 3.64 13.44 -8.96
N GLY A 51 4.89 13.38 -8.48
CA GLY A 51 5.56 14.58 -8.01
C GLY A 51 5.01 15.14 -6.72
N GLN A 52 4.30 14.33 -5.95
CA GLN A 52 3.72 14.80 -4.69
C GLN A 52 3.68 13.66 -3.67
N ARG A 53 3.68 14.04 -2.39
CA ARG A 53 3.61 13.09 -1.29
C ARG A 53 2.14 12.78 -1.01
N HIS A 54 1.78 11.51 -1.11
CA HIS A 54 0.42 11.07 -0.85
C HIS A 54 0.22 10.78 0.64
N ASP A 55 -1.05 10.69 1.04
CA ASP A 55 -1.39 10.35 2.41
C ASP A 55 -0.84 8.96 2.73
N PRO A 56 -0.19 8.77 3.91
CA PRO A 56 0.34 7.45 4.25
C PRO A 56 -0.69 6.33 4.27
N CYS A 57 -1.98 6.63 4.42
CA CYS A 57 -3.00 5.57 4.39
C CYS A 57 -3.05 4.88 3.03
N VAL A 58 -2.48 5.46 2.00
CA VAL A 58 -2.35 4.79 0.70
C VAL A 58 -1.51 3.51 0.86
N ILE A 59 -0.52 3.52 1.75
CA ILE A 59 0.26 2.32 2.05
C ILE A 59 -0.66 1.23 2.60
N ASP A 60 -1.58 1.61 3.48
CA ASP A 60 -2.51 0.65 4.07
C ASP A 60 -3.36 -0.02 3.00
N VAL A 61 -3.83 0.77 2.03
CA VAL A 61 -4.60 0.22 0.91
C VAL A 61 -3.74 -0.72 0.09
N PHE A 62 -2.51 -0.33 -0.23
CA PHE A 62 -1.60 -1.20 -0.99
C PHE A 62 -1.30 -2.48 -0.24
N LEU A 63 -1.09 -2.40 1.09
CA LEU A 63 -0.89 -3.61 1.90
C LEU A 63 -2.11 -4.53 1.78
N SER A 64 -3.31 -3.96 1.86
CA SER A 64 -4.52 -4.76 1.80
C SER A 64 -4.65 -5.50 0.47
N VAL A 65 -4.32 -4.84 -0.64
CA VAL A 65 -4.48 -5.49 -1.94
C VAL A 65 -3.39 -6.51 -2.22
N VAL A 66 -2.14 -6.22 -1.84
CA VAL A 66 -1.06 -7.18 -2.02
C VAL A 66 -1.32 -8.44 -1.19
N ARG A 67 -1.68 -8.26 0.09
CA ARG A 67 -1.96 -9.39 0.96
C ARG A 67 -3.16 -10.19 0.47
N PHE A 68 -4.20 -9.50 0.01
CA PHE A 68 -5.37 -10.18 -0.53
C PHE A 68 -4.99 -11.03 -1.74
N MET A 69 -4.21 -10.49 -2.65
CA MET A 69 -3.79 -11.26 -3.83
C MET A 69 -2.89 -12.45 -3.45
N GLU A 70 -2.23 -12.37 -2.32
CA GLU A 70 -1.39 -13.47 -1.82
C GLU A 70 -2.19 -14.49 -1.02
N GLY A 71 -3.50 -14.29 -0.86
CA GLY A 71 -4.36 -15.26 -0.20
C GLY A 71 -4.94 -14.85 1.13
N ALA A 72 -4.59 -13.67 1.64
CA ALA A 72 -5.14 -13.20 2.91
C ALA A 72 -6.63 -12.88 2.78
N PRO A 73 -7.40 -13.00 3.87
CA PRO A 73 -8.82 -12.63 3.82
C PRO A 73 -9.01 -11.16 3.47
N ALA A 74 -10.17 -10.85 2.89
CA ALA A 74 -10.51 -9.46 2.61
C ALA A 74 -10.70 -8.73 3.94
N LYS A 75 -9.99 -7.61 4.09
CA LYS A 75 -10.06 -6.77 5.28
C LYS A 75 -10.13 -5.32 4.85
N PRO A 76 -10.75 -4.45 5.67
CA PRO A 76 -10.69 -3.02 5.36
C PRO A 76 -9.25 -2.54 5.47
N TRP A 77 -8.92 -1.48 4.71
CA TRP A 77 -7.54 -1.00 4.68
C TRP A 77 -7.02 -0.59 6.05
N TRP A 78 -7.90 -0.07 6.91
CA TRP A 78 -7.46 0.38 8.24
C TRP A 78 -7.03 -0.77 9.15
N ALA A 79 -7.34 -2.02 8.77
CA ALA A 79 -6.84 -3.16 9.50
C ALA A 79 -5.31 -3.27 9.41
N TYR A 80 -4.71 -2.61 8.44
CA TYR A 80 -3.26 -2.63 8.24
C TYR A 80 -2.55 -1.39 8.79
N THR A 81 -3.31 -0.43 9.33
CA THR A 81 -2.73 0.82 9.81
C THR A 81 -1.70 0.61 10.92
N ALA A 82 -1.99 -0.29 11.87
CA ALA A 82 -1.05 -0.56 12.95
C ALA A 82 0.26 -1.14 12.43
N GLU A 83 0.17 -2.06 11.47
CA GLU A 83 1.36 -2.63 10.87
C GLU A 83 2.18 -1.57 10.14
N ARG A 84 1.52 -0.72 9.37
CA ARG A 84 2.21 0.36 8.66
C ARG A 84 2.92 1.28 9.63
N LYS A 85 2.26 1.66 10.72
CA LYS A 85 2.86 2.56 11.71
C LYS A 85 4.07 1.94 12.38
N ARG A 86 4.00 0.64 12.68
CA ARG A 86 5.15 -0.04 13.26
C ARG A 86 6.34 -0.05 12.31
N THR A 87 6.08 -0.35 11.04
CA THR A 87 7.14 -0.47 10.05
C THR A 87 7.78 0.87 9.74
N THR A 88 6.96 1.89 9.45
CA THR A 88 7.52 3.18 9.08
C THR A 88 8.07 3.92 10.29
N GLY A 89 7.49 3.73 11.47
CA GLY A 89 7.99 4.33 12.68
C GLY A 89 9.35 3.78 13.06
N ALA A 90 9.52 2.46 12.93
CA ALA A 90 10.81 1.85 13.22
C ALA A 90 11.89 2.34 12.26
N ALA A 91 11.53 2.53 11.00
CA ALA A 91 12.47 3.00 10.02
C ALA A 91 12.89 4.45 10.26
N LYS A 92 12.06 5.20 10.96
CA LYS A 92 12.35 6.60 11.19
C LYS A 92 13.21 6.86 12.39
N THR A 93 13.46 5.89 13.14
CA THR A 93 14.31 6.15 14.25
C THR A 93 15.68 6.42 13.78
N THR A 94 15.79 7.22 13.42
CA THR A 94 16.97 7.41 12.83
C THR A 94 17.09 8.77 12.38
N ARG A 95 16.05 8.75 12.70
CA ARG A 95 15.71 9.37 12.56
C ARG A 95 15.12 9.96 12.81
N THR A 96 14.90 10.02 12.73
CA THR A 96 14.16 10.33 13.27
C THR A 96 13.58 10.75 13.62
N LYS A 97 13.52 11.15 13.74
CA LYS A 97 12.81 11.26 14.28
C LYS A 97 12.18 11.52 14.53
N PRO A 98 12.39 11.64 14.65
CA PRO A 98 11.64 11.64 15.14
C PRO A 98 11.00 12.11 15.40
N ARG A 99 10.75 12.40 15.45
CA ARG A 99 10.10 12.57 15.87
C ARG A 99 9.43 12.71 16.22
N SER A 100 9.77 12.82 16.19
CA SER A 100 9.23 12.77 16.77
C SER A 100 8.72 12.96 17.14
N ASN A 101 8.87 13.26 17.23
CA ASN A 101 8.45 13.24 17.81
C ASN A 101 8.01 13.29 18.12
N ARG A 102 8.00 13.13 17.90
CA ARG A 102 7.76 12.98 18.32
C ARG A 102 7.47 13.01 18.62
N ASP A 103 7.91 12.99 18.48
CA ASP A 103 7.85 12.93 18.90
C ASP A 103 7.81 13.09 19.00
N GLU A 104 8.13 12.75 18.96
CA GLU A 104 8.37 12.55 19.14
C GLU A 104 8.13 12.64 19.04
N LYS A 105 8.23 12.89 18.99
CA LYS A 105 8.24 12.75 19.08
C LYS A 105 7.94 12.79 18.95
#